data_f5da661357533fd5b8a7185315b6f315
#
_entry.id   f5da661357533fd5b8a7185315b6f315
#
_cell.length_a   1.000
_cell.length_b   1.000
_cell.length_c   1.000
_cell.angle_alpha   90.00
_cell.angle_beta   90.00
_cell.angle_gamma   90.00
#
_symmetry.space_group_name_H-M   'P 1'
#
loop_
_entity.id
_entity.type
_entity.pdbx_description
1 polymer ?
#
loop_
_entity_poly.entity_id
_entity_poly.type
_entity_poly.pdbx_seq_one_letter_code
_entity_poly.pdbx_strand_id
1 'polypeptide(L)'
;MRILYVGDDWIGSNARSLADGFRQAGHEVLVVDSTPVTLPARLSAPWLYAKASGRRAPWTTERLHAEIDSAAAAFRPDLLFAFKSVHLDQPRLLATSAARRVHYSPDDVTNPENITPEYLAHEPDWDLVVTTKRHNVAELRERGARAVAFVRSAYDPAWHHRAARRGRREFLTGFVGVCRPDRRDDLVTLARKYRDRMLIRGPGWRRVPELRATGAVVAGPVYGQHYSAVIATVTANLVLLNSDNRDTHTCRTFEVPAAGGLFVGERTDEHAELLRDTAECFLFDDRDELLEILDWCAANPEKAAAVAAAGHRRIVEGGHRYVDRAREILAALEAGA
;
A
#
# COMPACT_ATOMS: atom_id res chain seq x y z
N MET A 1 -10.03 8.25 22.17
CA MET A 1 -9.42 6.98 22.60
C MET A 1 -7.91 7.09 22.56
N ARG A 2 -7.25 6.29 23.39
CA ARG A 2 -5.81 6.10 23.43
C ARG A 2 -5.47 4.83 22.66
N ILE A 3 -4.74 4.96 21.55
CA ILE A 3 -4.45 3.86 20.63
C ILE A 3 -2.96 3.52 20.71
N LEU A 4 -2.63 2.31 21.15
CA LEU A 4 -1.29 1.75 21.01
C LEU A 4 -1.21 1.11 19.62
N TYR A 5 -0.41 1.72 18.75
CA TYR A 5 -0.29 1.34 17.35
C TYR A 5 1.03 0.61 17.11
N VAL A 6 0.97 -0.64 16.70
CA VAL A 6 2.15 -1.45 16.33
C VAL A 6 2.21 -1.52 14.80
N GLY A 7 3.25 -0.95 14.22
CA GLY A 7 3.40 -0.92 12.76
C GLY A 7 4.65 -0.19 12.31
N ASP A 8 4.96 -0.28 11.02
CA ASP A 8 6.14 0.35 10.44
C ASP A 8 6.01 1.88 10.42
N ASP A 9 7.02 2.61 10.93
CA ASP A 9 7.01 4.09 11.07
C ASP A 9 8.00 4.81 10.12
N TRP A 10 8.46 4.18 9.06
CA TRP A 10 9.30 4.87 8.08
C TRP A 10 8.49 5.77 7.12
N ILE A 11 9.12 6.81 6.55
CA ILE A 11 8.48 7.75 5.60
C ILE A 11 8.07 7.01 4.32
N GLY A 12 6.76 7.00 4.03
CA GLY A 12 6.17 6.27 2.90
C GLY A 12 5.53 4.93 3.29
N SER A 13 5.56 4.57 4.57
CA SER A 13 4.80 3.42 5.08
C SER A 13 3.31 3.76 5.19
N ASN A 14 2.47 2.85 4.70
CA ASN A 14 1.02 2.93 4.88
C ASN A 14 0.61 2.82 6.35
N ALA A 15 1.39 2.07 7.15
CA ALA A 15 1.16 1.96 8.58
C ALA A 15 1.31 3.32 9.27
N ARG A 16 2.39 4.06 8.95
CA ARG A 16 2.59 5.43 9.45
C ARG A 16 1.45 6.37 9.06
N SER A 17 1.08 6.36 7.78
CA SER A 17 -0.01 7.22 7.30
C SER A 17 -1.36 6.90 7.93
N LEU A 18 -1.64 5.62 8.25
CA LEU A 18 -2.85 5.24 8.98
C LEU A 18 -2.78 5.66 10.45
N ALA A 19 -1.63 5.54 11.11
CA ALA A 19 -1.43 6.05 12.47
C ALA A 19 -1.67 7.57 12.54
N ASP A 20 -1.17 8.31 11.55
CA ASP A 20 -1.45 9.75 11.41
C ASP A 20 -2.93 10.01 11.10
N GLY A 21 -3.58 9.12 10.36
CA GLY A 21 -5.04 9.17 10.13
C GLY A 21 -5.84 9.07 11.44
N PHE A 22 -5.46 8.19 12.36
CA PHE A 22 -6.08 8.12 13.70
C PHE A 22 -5.84 9.40 14.51
N ARG A 23 -4.64 10.00 14.45
CA ARG A 23 -4.36 11.31 15.10
C ARG A 23 -5.24 12.41 14.53
N GLN A 24 -5.37 12.48 13.20
CA GLN A 24 -6.23 13.44 12.51
C GLN A 24 -7.72 13.22 12.82
N ALA A 25 -8.14 12.01 13.15
CA ALA A 25 -9.48 11.70 13.62
C ALA A 25 -9.73 12.09 15.09
N GLY A 26 -8.73 12.66 15.78
CA GLY A 26 -8.84 13.16 17.15
C GLY A 26 -8.47 12.15 18.24
N HIS A 27 -7.71 11.12 17.91
CA HIS A 27 -7.27 10.11 18.88
C HIS A 27 -5.80 10.33 19.31
N GLU A 28 -5.49 9.97 20.54
CA GLU A 28 -4.12 9.93 21.04
C GLU A 28 -3.46 8.63 20.59
N VAL A 29 -2.39 8.69 19.80
CA VAL A 29 -1.75 7.52 19.20
C VAL A 29 -0.29 7.45 19.60
N LEU A 30 0.06 6.38 20.32
CA LEU A 30 1.43 5.99 20.60
C LEU A 30 1.85 4.89 19.63
N VAL A 31 2.85 5.18 18.79
CA VAL A 31 3.38 4.22 17.81
C VAL A 31 4.56 3.46 18.42
N VAL A 32 4.53 2.14 18.32
CA VAL A 32 5.67 1.25 18.52
C VAL A 32 6.13 0.78 17.14
N ASP A 33 7.33 1.21 16.75
CA ASP A 33 7.87 1.00 15.39
C ASP A 33 8.34 -0.44 15.17
N SER A 34 7.65 -1.17 14.29
CA SER A 34 8.02 -2.52 13.86
C SER A 34 9.07 -2.57 12.74
N THR A 35 9.46 -1.44 12.16
CA THR A 35 10.41 -1.36 11.04
C THR A 35 11.72 -2.12 11.28
N PRO A 36 12.34 -2.10 12.48
CA PRO A 36 13.57 -2.85 12.74
C PRO A 36 13.41 -4.38 12.60
N VAL A 37 12.20 -4.90 12.77
CA VAL A 37 11.85 -6.33 12.63
C VAL A 37 11.43 -6.66 11.20
N THR A 38 10.63 -5.79 10.56
CA THR A 38 10.06 -6.02 9.23
C THR A 38 11.05 -5.71 8.10
N LEU A 39 11.83 -4.63 8.24
CA LEU A 39 12.78 -4.10 7.26
C LEU A 39 14.13 -3.77 7.92
N PRO A 40 14.85 -4.77 8.45
CA PRO A 40 16.14 -4.51 9.12
C PRO A 40 17.13 -3.84 8.17
N ALA A 41 17.89 -2.88 8.69
CA ALA A 41 18.89 -2.15 7.93
C ALA A 41 19.89 -3.10 7.25
N ARG A 42 20.19 -2.84 5.99
CA ARG A 42 21.12 -3.68 5.22
C ARG A 42 22.48 -3.81 5.95
N LEU A 43 23.03 -5.02 5.98
CA LEU A 43 24.28 -5.39 6.65
C LEU A 43 24.25 -5.31 8.18
N SER A 44 23.11 -5.02 8.80
CA SER A 44 22.93 -5.16 10.25
C SER A 44 22.90 -6.63 10.66
N ALA A 45 23.17 -6.93 11.95
CA ALA A 45 23.09 -8.28 12.47
C ALA A 45 21.73 -8.97 12.24
N PRO A 46 20.56 -8.31 12.43
CA PRO A 46 19.27 -8.89 12.08
C PRO A 46 19.12 -9.19 10.59
N TRP A 47 19.64 -8.31 9.70
CA TRP A 47 19.59 -8.54 8.26
C TRP A 47 20.45 -9.73 7.84
N LEU A 48 21.67 -9.84 8.38
CA LEU A 48 22.57 -10.96 8.13
C LEU A 48 21.96 -12.28 8.62
N TYR A 49 21.39 -12.28 9.82
CA TYR A 49 20.68 -13.44 10.36
C TYR A 49 19.52 -13.86 9.44
N ALA A 50 18.69 -12.91 9.01
CA ALA A 50 17.57 -13.20 8.12
C ALA A 50 18.03 -13.77 6.78
N LYS A 51 19.15 -13.30 6.23
CA LYS A 51 19.72 -13.82 4.99
C LYS A 51 20.29 -15.23 5.12
N ALA A 52 20.87 -15.56 6.29
CA ALA A 52 21.44 -16.86 6.53
C ALA A 52 20.40 -17.92 6.91
N SER A 53 19.37 -17.55 7.69
CA SER A 53 18.41 -18.49 8.27
C SER A 53 17.04 -18.51 7.57
N GLY A 54 16.72 -17.53 6.74
CA GLY A 54 15.38 -17.31 6.20
C GLY A 54 14.34 -16.84 7.23
N ARG A 55 14.77 -16.55 8.47
CA ARG A 55 13.90 -16.18 9.60
C ARG A 55 14.21 -14.79 10.10
N ARG A 56 13.26 -14.13 10.76
CA ARG A 56 13.51 -12.89 11.50
C ARG A 56 14.38 -13.17 12.72
N ALA A 57 15.23 -12.21 13.10
CA ALA A 57 16.11 -12.34 14.24
C ALA A 57 15.32 -12.33 15.56
N PRO A 58 15.36 -13.41 16.38
CA PRO A 58 14.51 -13.53 17.58
C PRO A 58 14.69 -12.38 18.58
N TRP A 59 15.93 -11.89 18.73
CA TRP A 59 16.22 -10.80 19.67
C TRP A 59 15.60 -9.46 19.26
N THR A 60 15.36 -9.21 17.96
CA THR A 60 14.64 -7.99 17.51
C THR A 60 13.15 -8.10 17.77
N THR A 61 12.58 -9.29 17.60
CA THR A 61 11.18 -9.56 17.92
C THR A 61 10.92 -9.46 19.42
N GLU A 62 11.80 -10.06 20.24
CA GLU A 62 11.72 -9.97 21.70
C GLU A 62 11.83 -8.52 22.20
N ARG A 63 12.76 -7.75 21.64
CA ARG A 63 12.89 -6.31 21.96
C ARG A 63 11.62 -5.55 21.63
N LEU A 64 11.03 -5.81 20.46
CA LEU A 64 9.79 -5.16 20.04
C LEU A 64 8.64 -5.49 20.99
N HIS A 65 8.52 -6.76 21.43
CA HIS A 65 7.53 -7.14 22.45
C HIS A 65 7.76 -6.43 23.78
N ALA A 66 9.00 -6.32 24.25
CA ALA A 66 9.32 -5.58 25.48
C ALA A 66 8.95 -4.09 25.36
N GLU A 67 9.13 -3.50 24.18
CA GLU A 67 8.71 -2.11 23.91
C GLU A 67 7.17 -1.99 23.92
N ILE A 68 6.44 -2.95 23.33
CA ILE A 68 4.97 -2.99 23.36
C ILE A 68 4.47 -3.09 24.81
N ASP A 69 5.02 -4.02 25.60
CA ASP A 69 4.62 -4.23 26.99
C ASP A 69 4.85 -2.96 27.85
N SER A 70 6.03 -2.35 27.70
CA SER A 70 6.38 -1.11 28.40
C SER A 70 5.48 0.06 27.99
N ALA A 71 5.23 0.20 26.67
CA ALA A 71 4.34 1.23 26.13
C ALA A 71 2.91 1.02 26.65
N ALA A 72 2.39 -0.21 26.64
CA ALA A 72 1.06 -0.51 27.13
C ALA A 72 0.89 -0.19 28.63
N ALA A 73 1.87 -0.56 29.44
CA ALA A 73 1.86 -0.28 30.88
C ALA A 73 1.85 1.22 31.20
N ALA A 74 2.66 2.01 30.48
CA ALA A 74 2.75 3.46 30.68
C ALA A 74 1.56 4.19 30.07
N PHE A 75 1.17 3.84 28.85
CA PHE A 75 0.18 4.54 28.07
C PHE A 75 -1.26 4.12 28.42
N ARG A 76 -1.50 2.91 28.92
CA ARG A 76 -2.83 2.35 29.24
C ARG A 76 -3.82 2.55 28.09
N PRO A 77 -3.62 1.87 26.95
CA PRO A 77 -4.42 2.08 25.75
C PRO A 77 -5.86 1.55 25.91
N ASP A 78 -6.80 2.23 25.26
CA ASP A 78 -8.16 1.72 25.03
C ASP A 78 -8.17 0.69 23.90
N LEU A 79 -7.29 0.87 22.91
CA LEU A 79 -7.19 0.05 21.70
C LEU A 79 -5.73 -0.33 21.43
N LEU A 80 -5.48 -1.64 21.25
CA LEU A 80 -4.30 -2.16 20.58
C LEU A 80 -4.61 -2.29 19.07
N PHE A 81 -3.88 -1.58 18.24
CA PHE A 81 -3.97 -1.68 16.79
C PHE A 81 -2.68 -2.27 16.22
N ALA A 82 -2.75 -3.45 15.61
CA ALA A 82 -1.62 -4.17 15.06
C ALA A 82 -1.66 -4.19 13.52
N PHE A 83 -0.77 -3.44 12.88
CA PHE A 83 -0.66 -3.38 11.42
C PHE A 83 0.29 -4.47 10.93
N LYS A 84 -0.24 -5.48 10.19
CA LYS A 84 0.55 -6.56 9.57
C LYS A 84 1.50 -7.29 10.55
N SER A 85 1.06 -7.50 11.79
CA SER A 85 1.90 -8.05 12.86
C SER A 85 1.83 -9.58 12.97
N VAL A 86 1.60 -10.28 11.87
CA VAL A 86 1.43 -11.76 11.79
C VAL A 86 2.65 -12.56 12.23
N HIS A 87 3.82 -11.93 12.31
CA HIS A 87 5.10 -12.55 12.66
C HIS A 87 5.52 -12.32 14.12
N LEU A 88 4.68 -11.63 14.89
CA LEU A 88 4.87 -11.43 16.33
C LEU A 88 4.20 -12.55 17.11
N ASP A 89 4.63 -12.78 18.35
CA ASP A 89 4.01 -13.70 19.30
C ASP A 89 2.56 -13.26 19.55
N GLN A 90 1.60 -14.00 19.00
CA GLN A 90 0.18 -13.63 19.03
C GLN A 90 -0.40 -13.71 20.44
N PRO A 91 -0.16 -14.78 21.25
CA PRO A 91 -0.57 -14.83 22.64
C PRO A 91 -0.13 -13.59 23.43
N ARG A 92 1.13 -13.16 23.27
CA ARG A 92 1.68 -12.00 23.97
C ARG A 92 1.03 -10.68 23.51
N LEU A 93 0.82 -10.51 22.19
CA LEU A 93 0.08 -9.36 21.68
C LEU A 93 -1.34 -9.29 22.23
N LEU A 94 -2.05 -10.41 22.21
CA LEU A 94 -3.42 -10.52 22.70
C LEU A 94 -3.54 -10.36 24.22
N ALA A 95 -2.46 -10.65 24.96
CA ALA A 95 -2.37 -10.38 26.40
C ALA A 95 -2.09 -8.91 26.74
N THR A 96 -1.75 -8.06 25.75
CA THR A 96 -1.54 -6.63 25.97
C THR A 96 -2.77 -6.00 26.61
N SER A 97 -2.56 -5.23 27.68
CA SER A 97 -3.63 -4.56 28.42
C SER A 97 -4.27 -3.45 27.59
N ALA A 98 -5.33 -3.79 26.86
CA ALA A 98 -6.18 -2.89 26.08
C ALA A 98 -7.62 -3.40 26.12
N ALA A 99 -8.61 -2.49 26.05
CA ALA A 99 -10.03 -2.87 26.06
C ALA A 99 -10.46 -3.57 24.75
N ARG A 100 -9.83 -3.19 23.62
CA ARG A 100 -10.09 -3.73 22.28
C ARG A 100 -8.79 -4.01 21.54
N ARG A 101 -8.83 -4.96 20.58
CA ARG A 101 -7.68 -5.39 19.77
C ARG A 101 -8.10 -5.50 18.31
N VAL A 102 -7.41 -4.78 17.44
CA VAL A 102 -7.66 -4.79 16.00
C VAL A 102 -6.41 -5.24 15.27
N HIS A 103 -6.55 -6.23 14.40
CA HIS A 103 -5.51 -6.61 13.44
C HIS A 103 -5.84 -6.06 12.05
N TYR A 104 -4.87 -5.40 11.41
CA TYR A 104 -5.01 -4.87 10.06
C TYR A 104 -4.13 -5.64 9.08
N SER A 105 -4.77 -6.32 8.13
CA SER A 105 -4.15 -7.09 7.04
C SER A 105 -4.27 -6.34 5.72
N PRO A 106 -3.20 -5.67 5.25
CA PRO A 106 -3.21 -4.97 3.96
C PRO A 106 -3.06 -5.92 2.77
N ASP A 107 -2.62 -7.14 3.01
CA ASP A 107 -2.30 -8.15 2.00
C ASP A 107 -3.30 -9.31 2.05
N ASP A 108 -3.28 -10.15 1.00
CA ASP A 108 -4.12 -11.34 0.92
C ASP A 108 -3.79 -12.32 2.06
N VAL A 109 -4.79 -12.62 2.88
CA VAL A 109 -4.67 -13.48 4.06
C VAL A 109 -4.64 -14.98 3.72
N THR A 110 -4.77 -15.36 2.47
CA THR A 110 -4.61 -16.75 2.02
C THR A 110 -3.22 -17.01 1.43
N ASN A 111 -2.45 -15.97 1.12
CA ASN A 111 -1.08 -16.13 0.67
C ASN A 111 -0.18 -16.52 1.86
N PRO A 112 0.50 -17.70 1.78
CA PRO A 112 1.36 -18.19 2.87
C PRO A 112 2.50 -17.24 3.27
N GLU A 113 2.92 -16.32 2.38
CA GLU A 113 3.94 -15.33 2.69
C GLU A 113 3.42 -14.18 3.58
N ASN A 114 2.10 -14.00 3.64
CA ASN A 114 1.44 -12.94 4.39
C ASN A 114 0.88 -13.38 5.75
N ILE A 115 0.97 -14.67 6.07
CA ILE A 115 0.42 -15.28 7.29
C ILE A 115 1.45 -16.19 7.94
N THR A 116 1.20 -16.57 9.19
CA THR A 116 1.95 -17.61 9.89
C THR A 116 0.97 -18.60 10.53
N PRO A 117 1.38 -19.86 10.76
CA PRO A 117 0.54 -20.83 11.49
C PRO A 117 0.11 -20.32 12.86
N GLU A 118 1.00 -19.60 13.55
CA GLU A 118 0.72 -19.01 14.87
C GLU A 118 -0.35 -17.93 14.78
N TYR A 119 -0.25 -17.02 13.78
CA TYR A 119 -1.28 -16.02 13.55
C TYR A 119 -2.63 -16.67 13.24
N LEU A 120 -2.67 -17.68 12.37
CA LEU A 120 -3.91 -18.39 12.04
C LEU A 120 -4.58 -19.04 13.24
N ALA A 121 -3.79 -19.59 14.17
CA ALA A 121 -4.31 -20.19 15.40
C ALA A 121 -5.00 -19.15 16.32
N HIS A 122 -4.60 -17.89 16.23
CA HIS A 122 -5.09 -16.79 17.07
C HIS A 122 -5.89 -15.73 16.30
N GLU A 123 -6.12 -15.90 15.00
CA GLU A 123 -6.93 -14.97 14.22
C GLU A 123 -8.35 -14.76 14.79
N PRO A 124 -9.04 -15.81 15.31
CA PRO A 124 -10.34 -15.65 15.95
C PRO A 124 -10.34 -14.87 17.27
N ASP A 125 -9.17 -14.66 17.88
CA ASP A 125 -9.07 -14.00 19.18
C ASP A 125 -9.02 -12.47 19.08
N TRP A 126 -8.81 -11.91 17.87
CA TRP A 126 -8.89 -10.48 17.61
C TRP A 126 -10.34 -10.00 17.65
N ASP A 127 -10.59 -8.83 18.25
CA ASP A 127 -11.95 -8.25 18.30
C ASP A 127 -12.44 -7.82 16.91
N LEU A 128 -11.51 -7.39 16.04
CA LEU A 128 -11.78 -7.07 14.64
C LEU A 128 -10.55 -7.35 13.78
N VAL A 129 -10.75 -8.05 12.67
CA VAL A 129 -9.76 -8.17 11.59
C VAL A 129 -10.17 -7.25 10.43
N VAL A 130 -9.31 -6.30 10.11
CA VAL A 130 -9.50 -5.40 8.96
C VAL A 130 -8.71 -5.92 7.78
N THR A 131 -9.35 -6.01 6.62
CA THR A 131 -8.69 -6.38 5.36
C THR A 131 -8.92 -5.34 4.27
N THR A 132 -7.94 -5.19 3.37
CA THR A 132 -8.08 -4.38 2.16
C THR A 132 -8.56 -5.20 0.96
N LYS A 133 -8.87 -6.48 1.15
CA LYS A 133 -9.29 -7.40 0.10
C LYS A 133 -10.73 -7.84 0.33
N ARG A 134 -11.62 -7.49 -0.60
CA ARG A 134 -13.06 -7.81 -0.48
C ARG A 134 -13.30 -9.33 -0.38
N HIS A 135 -12.58 -10.12 -1.15
CA HIS A 135 -12.66 -11.58 -1.13
C HIS A 135 -12.20 -12.19 0.21
N ASN A 136 -11.25 -11.57 0.92
CA ASN A 136 -10.82 -12.08 2.23
C ASN A 136 -11.92 -12.00 3.31
N VAL A 137 -12.96 -11.20 3.14
CA VAL A 137 -14.03 -11.08 4.15
C VAL A 137 -14.72 -12.42 4.39
N ALA A 138 -15.07 -13.15 3.33
CA ALA A 138 -15.66 -14.47 3.45
C ALA A 138 -14.67 -15.47 4.06
N GLU A 139 -13.44 -15.50 3.56
CA GLU A 139 -12.38 -16.40 4.00
C GLU A 139 -12.02 -16.22 5.50
N LEU A 140 -11.95 -14.98 5.97
CA LEU A 140 -11.73 -14.65 7.39
C LEU A 140 -12.88 -15.14 8.27
N ARG A 141 -14.13 -14.94 7.84
CA ARG A 141 -15.33 -15.42 8.56
C ARG A 141 -15.39 -16.95 8.62
N GLU A 142 -15.06 -17.62 7.52
CA GLU A 142 -15.00 -19.09 7.45
C GLU A 142 -13.93 -19.67 8.41
N ARG A 143 -12.83 -18.93 8.64
CA ARG A 143 -11.80 -19.29 9.61
C ARG A 143 -12.17 -18.94 11.06
N GLY A 144 -13.32 -18.32 11.30
CA GLY A 144 -13.83 -18.02 12.63
C GLY A 144 -13.44 -16.65 13.19
N ALA A 145 -12.97 -15.71 12.37
CA ALA A 145 -12.76 -14.33 12.81
C ALA A 145 -14.06 -13.74 13.39
N ARG A 146 -14.01 -13.15 14.59
CA ARG A 146 -15.19 -12.65 15.33
C ARG A 146 -15.91 -11.56 14.57
N ALA A 147 -15.14 -10.61 14.06
CA ALA A 147 -15.62 -9.51 13.26
C ALA A 147 -14.63 -9.21 12.14
N VAL A 148 -15.13 -8.87 10.96
CA VAL A 148 -14.31 -8.59 9.77
C VAL A 148 -14.83 -7.34 9.10
N ALA A 149 -13.92 -6.38 8.84
CA ALA A 149 -14.22 -5.19 8.06
C ALA A 149 -13.37 -5.15 6.78
N PHE A 150 -14.01 -4.91 5.64
CA PHE A 150 -13.34 -4.51 4.42
C PHE A 150 -13.16 -3.00 4.43
N VAL A 151 -11.91 -2.54 4.41
CA VAL A 151 -11.56 -1.12 4.35
C VAL A 151 -10.54 -0.92 3.24
N ARG A 152 -10.89 -0.14 2.23
CA ARG A 152 -10.01 0.10 1.06
C ARG A 152 -8.69 0.76 1.48
N SER A 153 -7.69 0.63 0.64
CA SER A 153 -6.46 1.43 0.70
C SER A 153 -6.77 2.93 0.62
N ALA A 154 -5.79 3.76 0.84
CA ALA A 154 -5.96 5.21 0.91
C ALA A 154 -4.75 5.96 0.32
N TYR A 155 -4.84 7.27 0.30
CA TYR A 155 -3.71 8.17 0.09
C TYR A 155 -3.48 9.07 1.30
N ASP A 156 -2.27 9.58 1.42
CA ASP A 156 -1.88 10.55 2.43
C ASP A 156 -1.68 11.92 1.77
N PRO A 157 -2.50 12.95 2.09
CA PRO A 157 -2.38 14.27 1.46
C PRO A 157 -1.06 15.00 1.79
N ALA A 158 -0.34 14.59 2.84
CA ALA A 158 0.99 15.13 3.13
C ALA A 158 2.03 14.76 2.05
N TRP A 159 1.84 13.62 1.41
CA TRP A 159 2.76 13.06 0.42
C TRP A 159 2.17 12.99 -1.00
N HIS A 160 0.86 12.73 -1.11
CA HIS A 160 0.16 12.49 -2.36
C HIS A 160 -0.75 13.70 -2.67
N HIS A 161 -0.16 14.75 -3.22
CA HIS A 161 -0.83 15.98 -3.62
C HIS A 161 -0.27 16.49 -4.94
N ARG A 162 -1.01 17.33 -5.62
CA ARG A 162 -0.51 17.96 -6.85
C ARG A 162 0.78 18.72 -6.58
N ALA A 163 1.82 18.45 -7.36
CA ALA A 163 3.06 19.22 -7.31
C ALA A 163 2.77 20.70 -7.59
N ALA A 164 3.32 21.59 -6.76
CA ALA A 164 3.09 23.04 -6.85
C ALA A 164 3.55 23.64 -8.21
N ARG A 165 4.60 23.07 -8.82
CA ARG A 165 5.01 23.36 -10.19
C ARG A 165 4.69 22.14 -11.06
N ARG A 166 3.80 22.31 -12.03
CA ARG A 166 3.67 21.36 -13.13
C ARG A 166 4.93 21.49 -13.99
N GLY A 167 5.89 20.58 -13.76
CA GLY A 167 6.99 20.36 -14.67
C GLY A 167 6.44 19.95 -16.04
N ARG A 168 7.24 20.12 -17.10
CA ARG A 168 6.95 19.51 -18.41
C ARG A 168 6.80 18.01 -18.20
N ARG A 169 5.77 17.36 -18.75
CA ARG A 169 5.69 15.91 -18.79
C ARG A 169 6.82 15.39 -19.65
N GLU A 170 7.78 14.75 -19.00
CA GLU A 170 9.03 14.27 -19.64
C GLU A 170 8.81 12.89 -20.24
N PHE A 171 7.94 12.10 -19.60
CA PHE A 171 7.67 10.71 -19.98
C PHE A 171 6.23 10.54 -20.45
N LEU A 172 6.05 9.73 -21.50
CA LEU A 172 4.72 9.31 -21.94
C LEU A 172 4.10 8.37 -20.92
N THR A 173 4.86 7.38 -20.48
CA THR A 173 4.36 6.40 -19.52
C THR A 173 5.38 6.15 -18.41
N GLY A 174 4.90 5.72 -17.25
CA GLY A 174 5.78 5.40 -16.13
C GLY A 174 5.15 4.46 -15.12
N PHE A 175 5.99 3.70 -14.46
CA PHE A 175 5.62 2.79 -13.39
C PHE A 175 6.44 3.07 -12.13
N VAL A 176 5.76 3.16 -10.99
CA VAL A 176 6.39 3.30 -9.67
C VAL A 176 5.96 2.14 -8.78
N GLY A 177 6.84 1.16 -8.61
CA GLY A 177 6.54 -0.03 -7.81
C GLY A 177 7.70 -1.03 -7.78
N VAL A 178 7.55 -2.08 -6.98
CA VAL A 178 8.56 -3.15 -6.83
C VAL A 178 8.63 -3.98 -8.11
N CYS A 179 9.85 -4.43 -8.45
CA CYS A 179 10.06 -5.41 -9.52
C CYS A 179 9.51 -6.77 -9.08
N ARG A 180 8.48 -7.24 -9.76
CA ARG A 180 7.88 -8.56 -9.57
C ARG A 180 7.81 -9.31 -10.88
N PRO A 181 7.82 -10.65 -10.86
CA PRO A 181 7.80 -11.46 -12.08
C PRO A 181 6.58 -11.18 -12.98
N ASP A 182 5.39 -11.06 -12.38
CA ASP A 182 4.11 -10.81 -13.04
C ASP A 182 4.04 -9.50 -13.85
N ARG A 183 4.86 -8.52 -13.51
CA ARG A 183 4.89 -7.19 -14.16
C ARG A 183 6.05 -7.02 -15.14
N ARG A 184 7.02 -7.95 -15.10
CA ARG A 184 8.31 -7.78 -15.79
C ARG A 184 8.15 -7.75 -17.29
N ASP A 185 7.42 -8.71 -17.86
CA ASP A 185 7.29 -8.86 -19.31
C ASP A 185 6.56 -7.69 -19.95
N ASP A 186 5.51 -7.19 -19.31
CA ASP A 186 4.79 -6.00 -19.76
C ASP A 186 5.69 -4.78 -19.74
N LEU A 187 6.37 -4.52 -18.62
CA LEU A 187 7.23 -3.34 -18.50
C LEU A 187 8.45 -3.41 -19.42
N VAL A 188 9.00 -4.59 -19.70
CA VAL A 188 10.08 -4.76 -20.69
C VAL A 188 9.56 -4.50 -22.10
N THR A 189 8.37 -4.98 -22.44
CA THR A 189 7.72 -4.75 -23.75
C THR A 189 7.44 -3.26 -23.97
N LEU A 190 6.86 -2.60 -22.99
CA LEU A 190 6.62 -1.16 -23.02
C LEU A 190 7.92 -0.36 -23.13
N ALA A 191 8.95 -0.77 -22.38
CA ALA A 191 10.26 -0.12 -22.40
C ALA A 191 10.92 -0.22 -23.79
N ARG A 192 10.79 -1.33 -24.49
CA ARG A 192 11.29 -1.49 -25.87
C ARG A 192 10.55 -0.55 -26.84
N LYS A 193 9.24 -0.39 -26.69
CA LYS A 193 8.41 0.47 -27.55
C LYS A 193 8.63 1.96 -27.29
N TYR A 194 8.59 2.38 -26.03
CA TYR A 194 8.57 3.80 -25.66
C TYR A 194 9.96 4.37 -25.30
N ARG A 195 10.95 3.51 -25.07
CA ARG A 195 12.38 3.87 -24.86
C ARG A 195 12.56 4.97 -23.80
N ASP A 196 13.24 6.05 -24.15
CA ASP A 196 13.51 7.21 -23.28
C ASP A 196 12.24 7.97 -22.84
N ARG A 197 11.10 7.69 -23.45
CA ARG A 197 9.78 8.20 -23.04
C ARG A 197 9.12 7.38 -21.95
N MET A 198 9.80 6.35 -21.39
CA MET A 198 9.30 5.52 -20.31
C MET A 198 10.17 5.65 -19.06
N LEU A 199 9.50 5.83 -17.91
CA LEU A 199 10.12 5.87 -16.58
C LEU A 199 9.72 4.63 -15.77
N ILE A 200 10.70 3.91 -15.23
CA ILE A 200 10.47 2.80 -14.29
C ILE A 200 11.21 3.11 -12.99
N ARG A 201 10.49 3.17 -11.86
CA ARG A 201 11.08 3.42 -10.55
C ARG A 201 10.67 2.37 -9.52
N GLY A 202 11.64 1.95 -8.73
CA GLY A 202 11.38 1.03 -7.62
C GLY A 202 12.53 0.07 -7.35
N PRO A 203 12.42 -0.72 -6.27
CA PRO A 203 13.41 -1.74 -5.94
C PRO A 203 13.44 -2.84 -7.01
N GLY A 204 14.64 -3.33 -7.33
CA GLY A 204 14.85 -4.50 -8.18
C GLY A 204 15.01 -4.22 -9.68
N TRP A 205 14.40 -3.18 -10.25
CA TRP A 205 14.36 -2.92 -11.70
C TRP A 205 15.73 -2.75 -12.35
N ARG A 206 16.71 -2.14 -11.66
CA ARG A 206 18.08 -2.01 -12.17
C ARG A 206 18.80 -3.35 -12.39
N ARG A 207 18.25 -4.45 -11.84
CA ARG A 207 18.81 -5.81 -11.99
C ARG A 207 18.20 -6.57 -13.14
N VAL A 208 17.19 -6.03 -13.83
CA VAL A 208 16.54 -6.62 -15.01
C VAL A 208 17.42 -6.32 -16.23
N PRO A 209 18.14 -7.34 -16.79
CA PRO A 209 19.10 -7.10 -17.87
C PRO A 209 18.45 -6.55 -19.13
N GLU A 210 17.23 -6.99 -19.44
CA GLU A 210 16.46 -6.63 -20.63
C GLU A 210 16.19 -5.13 -20.70
N LEU A 211 16.01 -4.47 -19.56
CA LEU A 211 15.76 -3.03 -19.51
C LEU A 211 16.97 -2.18 -19.90
N ARG A 212 18.18 -2.70 -19.74
CA ARG A 212 19.42 -1.96 -20.04
C ARG A 212 19.54 -1.56 -21.52
N ALA A 213 19.02 -2.39 -22.42
CA ALA A 213 19.11 -2.18 -23.87
C ALA A 213 17.91 -1.41 -24.44
N THR A 214 16.89 -1.08 -23.62
CA THR A 214 15.67 -0.45 -24.12
C THR A 214 15.77 1.07 -24.29
N GLY A 215 16.65 1.73 -23.54
CA GLY A 215 16.73 3.18 -23.45
C GLY A 215 15.74 3.79 -22.45
N ALA A 216 14.88 2.97 -21.78
CA ALA A 216 13.98 3.46 -20.74
C ALA A 216 14.75 3.97 -19.51
N VAL A 217 14.22 4.97 -18.85
CA VAL A 217 14.83 5.54 -17.64
C VAL A 217 14.47 4.65 -16.44
N VAL A 218 15.48 3.94 -15.90
CA VAL A 218 15.31 3.06 -14.75
C VAL A 218 15.99 3.66 -13.53
N ALA A 219 15.18 3.95 -12.47
CA ALA A 219 15.66 4.61 -11.28
C ALA A 219 15.27 3.87 -9.98
N GLY A 220 15.89 4.25 -8.87
CA GLY A 220 15.58 3.71 -7.54
C GLY A 220 14.19 4.08 -7.04
N PRO A 221 13.79 3.53 -5.88
CA PRO A 221 12.50 3.85 -5.26
C PRO A 221 12.35 5.34 -4.96
N VAL A 222 11.10 5.78 -4.84
CA VAL A 222 10.74 7.15 -4.47
C VAL A 222 9.61 7.11 -3.46
N TYR A 223 9.72 7.94 -2.43
CA TYR A 223 8.78 8.01 -1.31
C TYR A 223 8.55 9.47 -0.90
N GLY A 224 7.51 9.70 -0.07
CA GLY A 224 7.21 11.00 0.52
C GLY A 224 6.96 12.08 -0.53
N GLN A 225 7.39 13.29 -0.27
CA GLN A 225 7.18 14.46 -1.15
C GLN A 225 7.74 14.30 -2.57
N HIS A 226 8.75 13.46 -2.76
CA HIS A 226 9.32 13.20 -4.09
C HIS A 226 8.44 12.33 -4.98
N TYR A 227 7.51 11.55 -4.37
CA TYR A 227 6.59 10.69 -5.11
C TYR A 227 5.70 11.52 -6.06
N SER A 228 5.01 12.52 -5.52
CA SER A 228 4.12 13.40 -6.30
C SER A 228 4.86 14.15 -7.40
N ALA A 229 6.10 14.57 -7.16
CA ALA A 229 6.92 15.21 -8.18
C ALA A 229 7.21 14.25 -9.35
N VAL A 230 7.51 12.99 -9.06
CA VAL A 230 7.73 11.96 -10.10
C VAL A 230 6.45 11.68 -10.88
N ILE A 231 5.31 11.49 -10.21
CA ILE A 231 4.01 11.27 -10.87
C ILE A 231 3.69 12.43 -11.82
N ALA A 232 4.02 13.66 -11.46
CA ALA A 232 3.77 14.84 -12.28
C ALA A 232 4.60 14.89 -13.59
N THR A 233 5.75 14.18 -13.66
CA THR A 233 6.58 14.11 -14.88
C THR A 233 6.05 13.12 -15.93
N VAL A 234 5.09 12.27 -15.57
CA VAL A 234 4.56 11.18 -16.41
C VAL A 234 3.17 11.53 -16.92
N THR A 235 2.91 11.28 -18.21
CA THR A 235 1.59 11.48 -18.81
C THR A 235 0.62 10.39 -18.35
N ALA A 236 0.95 9.12 -18.55
CA ALA A 236 0.15 7.95 -18.18
C ALA A 236 0.88 7.14 -17.11
N ASN A 237 0.37 7.18 -15.88
CA ASN A 237 0.96 6.47 -14.75
C ASN A 237 0.34 5.07 -14.65
N LEU A 238 1.17 4.04 -14.84
CA LEU A 238 0.73 2.65 -14.79
C LEU A 238 0.52 2.19 -13.35
N VAL A 239 -0.62 1.57 -13.11
CA VAL A 239 -0.95 0.89 -11.85
C VAL A 239 -1.20 -0.57 -12.14
N LEU A 240 -0.14 -1.37 -11.98
CA LEU A 240 -0.18 -2.82 -12.17
C LEU A 240 -0.41 -3.50 -10.82
N LEU A 241 -1.34 -4.40 -10.80
CA LEU A 241 -1.76 -5.15 -9.63
C LEU A 241 -0.74 -6.24 -9.28
N ASN A 242 -0.87 -6.81 -8.10
CA ASN A 242 -0.04 -7.90 -7.63
C ASN A 242 -0.88 -9.19 -7.63
N SER A 243 -0.56 -10.10 -8.55
CA SER A 243 -1.28 -11.37 -8.69
C SER A 243 -1.16 -12.25 -7.45
N ASP A 244 0.01 -12.27 -6.78
CA ASP A 244 0.21 -13.06 -5.55
C ASP A 244 -0.68 -12.60 -4.40
N ASN A 245 -1.14 -11.35 -4.46
CA ASN A 245 -2.04 -10.74 -3.48
C ASN A 245 -3.50 -10.73 -3.94
N ARG A 246 -3.80 -11.30 -5.11
CA ARG A 246 -5.12 -11.22 -5.74
C ARG A 246 -5.67 -9.79 -5.68
N ASP A 247 -4.81 -8.79 -5.95
CA ASP A 247 -5.16 -7.38 -5.84
C ASP A 247 -6.30 -7.02 -6.79
N THR A 248 -7.31 -6.33 -6.29
CA THR A 248 -8.36 -5.68 -7.08
C THR A 248 -8.24 -4.17 -7.05
N HIS A 249 -7.49 -3.65 -6.11
CA HIS A 249 -6.97 -2.28 -6.02
C HIS A 249 -5.71 -2.26 -5.16
N THR A 250 -4.96 -1.16 -5.20
CA THR A 250 -3.78 -0.92 -4.36
C THR A 250 -3.77 0.51 -3.83
N CYS A 251 -2.80 0.86 -3.00
CA CYS A 251 -2.61 2.26 -2.61
C CYS A 251 -2.42 3.18 -3.83
N ARG A 252 -1.78 2.69 -4.90
CA ARG A 252 -1.57 3.45 -6.14
C ARG A 252 -2.86 3.88 -6.82
N THR A 253 -3.95 3.14 -6.63
CA THR A 253 -5.29 3.49 -7.11
C THR A 253 -5.74 4.86 -6.57
N PHE A 254 -5.32 5.21 -5.37
CA PHE A 254 -5.64 6.48 -4.71
C PHE A 254 -4.49 7.50 -4.84
N GLU A 255 -3.25 7.05 -4.66
CA GLU A 255 -2.06 7.91 -4.63
C GLU A 255 -1.78 8.60 -5.96
N VAL A 256 -1.91 7.87 -7.08
CA VAL A 256 -1.63 8.41 -8.42
C VAL A 256 -2.60 9.53 -8.78
N PRO A 257 -3.94 9.34 -8.69
CA PRO A 257 -4.87 10.43 -8.96
C PRO A 257 -4.78 11.56 -7.93
N ALA A 258 -4.55 11.26 -6.63
CA ALA A 258 -4.36 12.29 -5.60
C ALA A 258 -3.16 13.19 -5.90
N ALA A 259 -2.07 12.63 -6.44
CA ALA A 259 -0.92 13.38 -6.93
C ALA A 259 -1.17 14.12 -8.26
N GLY A 260 -2.37 13.98 -8.86
CA GLY A 260 -2.75 14.59 -10.12
C GLY A 260 -2.23 13.88 -11.37
N GLY A 261 -1.78 12.63 -11.23
CA GLY A 261 -1.40 11.73 -12.32
C GLY A 261 -2.62 11.15 -13.04
N LEU A 262 -2.49 10.86 -14.33
CA LEU A 262 -3.45 10.02 -15.03
C LEU A 262 -3.25 8.57 -14.60
N PHE A 263 -4.29 7.99 -14.04
CA PHE A 263 -4.34 6.57 -13.70
C PHE A 263 -4.61 5.76 -14.97
N VAL A 264 -3.72 4.81 -15.25
CA VAL A 264 -3.90 3.78 -16.27
C VAL A 264 -3.64 2.43 -15.60
N GLY A 265 -4.67 1.62 -15.43
CA GLY A 265 -4.58 0.40 -14.62
C GLY A 265 -5.39 -0.75 -15.15
N GLU A 266 -5.12 -1.95 -14.64
CA GLU A 266 -5.86 -3.17 -14.96
C GLU A 266 -7.34 -3.01 -14.59
N ARG A 267 -8.23 -3.52 -15.44
CA ARG A 267 -9.67 -3.48 -15.20
C ARG A 267 -10.04 -4.46 -14.10
N THR A 268 -10.67 -3.93 -13.06
CA THR A 268 -11.28 -4.71 -11.98
C THR A 268 -12.61 -4.06 -11.59
N ASP A 269 -13.48 -4.82 -10.95
CA ASP A 269 -14.75 -4.28 -10.43
C ASP A 269 -14.49 -3.11 -9.46
N GLU A 270 -13.47 -3.22 -8.59
CA GLU A 270 -13.15 -2.16 -7.64
C GLU A 270 -12.58 -0.91 -8.30
N HIS A 271 -11.77 -1.03 -9.35
CA HIS A 271 -11.32 0.13 -10.11
C HIS A 271 -12.49 0.80 -10.83
N ALA A 272 -13.41 0.02 -11.42
CA ALA A 272 -14.59 0.54 -12.10
C ALA A 272 -15.62 1.17 -11.15
N GLU A 273 -15.72 0.68 -9.90
CA GLU A 273 -16.52 1.34 -8.85
C GLU A 273 -15.93 2.70 -8.42
N LEU A 274 -14.60 2.81 -8.39
CA LEU A 274 -13.90 3.99 -7.89
C LEU A 274 -13.78 5.11 -8.92
N LEU A 275 -13.46 4.75 -10.17
CA LEU A 275 -13.13 5.68 -11.25
C LEU A 275 -13.85 5.28 -12.54
N ARG A 276 -14.48 6.24 -13.21
CA ARG A 276 -15.14 6.01 -14.48
C ARG A 276 -14.09 5.92 -15.61
N ASP A 277 -14.08 4.78 -16.27
CA ASP A 277 -13.21 4.53 -17.41
C ASP A 277 -13.40 5.59 -18.51
N THR A 278 -12.33 5.95 -19.20
CA THR A 278 -12.21 6.98 -20.25
C THR A 278 -12.54 8.41 -19.81
N ALA A 279 -13.18 8.60 -18.64
CA ALA A 279 -13.58 9.90 -18.12
C ALA A 279 -12.73 10.36 -16.91
N GLU A 280 -12.32 9.44 -16.03
CA GLU A 280 -11.58 9.71 -14.79
C GLU A 280 -10.27 8.92 -14.72
N CYS A 281 -10.15 7.87 -15.52
CA CYS A 281 -9.00 6.99 -15.65
C CYS A 281 -9.02 6.32 -17.02
N PHE A 282 -8.04 5.43 -17.27
CA PHE A 282 -8.14 4.40 -18.31
C PHE A 282 -7.92 3.03 -17.67
N LEU A 283 -8.80 2.08 -18.03
CA LEU A 283 -8.73 0.70 -17.62
C LEU A 283 -8.45 -0.19 -18.83
N PHE A 284 -7.60 -1.21 -18.65
CA PHE A 284 -7.26 -2.16 -19.71
C PHE A 284 -7.42 -3.60 -19.21
N ASP A 285 -7.80 -4.50 -20.12
CA ASP A 285 -7.93 -5.92 -19.86
C ASP A 285 -6.67 -6.70 -20.27
N ASP A 286 -5.96 -6.19 -21.27
CA ASP A 286 -4.76 -6.85 -21.79
C ASP A 286 -3.69 -5.83 -22.25
N ARG A 287 -2.57 -6.37 -22.72
CA ARG A 287 -1.41 -5.55 -23.17
C ARG A 287 -1.73 -4.76 -24.44
N ASP A 288 -2.53 -5.30 -25.34
CA ASP A 288 -2.84 -4.65 -26.62
C ASP A 288 -3.70 -3.42 -26.36
N GLU A 289 -4.74 -3.53 -25.53
CA GLU A 289 -5.55 -2.38 -25.10
C GLU A 289 -4.69 -1.35 -24.34
N LEU A 290 -3.77 -1.80 -23.47
CA LEU A 290 -2.82 -0.89 -22.80
C LEU A 290 -1.98 -0.10 -23.83
N LEU A 291 -1.48 -0.76 -24.87
CA LEU A 291 -0.70 -0.10 -25.92
C LEU A 291 -1.52 0.92 -26.69
N GLU A 292 -2.78 0.62 -27.01
CA GLU A 292 -3.73 1.55 -27.66
C GLU A 292 -4.00 2.78 -26.77
N ILE A 293 -4.23 2.59 -25.48
CA ILE A 293 -4.42 3.67 -24.50
C ILE A 293 -3.19 4.58 -24.45
N LEU A 294 -1.98 4.01 -24.40
CA LEU A 294 -0.75 4.79 -24.34
C LEU A 294 -0.49 5.57 -25.64
N ASP A 295 -0.75 4.97 -26.79
CA ASP A 295 -0.64 5.64 -28.09
C ASP A 295 -1.69 6.76 -28.22
N TRP A 296 -2.93 6.53 -27.72
CA TRP A 296 -3.95 7.56 -27.64
C TRP A 296 -3.52 8.72 -26.72
N CYS A 297 -2.93 8.44 -25.55
CA CYS A 297 -2.40 9.47 -24.66
C CYS A 297 -1.28 10.29 -25.31
N ALA A 298 -0.44 9.65 -26.14
CA ALA A 298 0.60 10.33 -26.89
C ALA A 298 0.03 11.29 -27.95
N ALA A 299 -1.04 10.88 -28.63
CA ALA A 299 -1.70 11.67 -29.66
C ALA A 299 -2.63 12.76 -29.09
N ASN A 300 -3.12 12.60 -27.83
CA ASN A 300 -4.12 13.47 -27.22
C ASN A 300 -3.71 13.98 -25.83
N PRO A 301 -2.57 14.67 -25.67
CA PRO A 301 -2.02 14.99 -24.34
C PRO A 301 -2.94 15.93 -23.52
N GLU A 302 -3.68 16.82 -24.16
CA GLU A 302 -4.62 17.72 -23.47
C GLU A 302 -5.85 16.98 -22.96
N LYS A 303 -6.39 16.04 -23.75
CA LYS A 303 -7.51 15.20 -23.31
C LYS A 303 -7.08 14.26 -22.18
N ALA A 304 -5.89 13.66 -22.29
CA ALA A 304 -5.31 12.86 -21.22
C ALA A 304 -5.14 13.66 -19.91
N ALA A 305 -4.74 14.94 -20.01
CA ALA A 305 -4.66 15.83 -18.86
C ALA A 305 -6.04 16.18 -18.27
N ALA A 306 -7.08 16.27 -19.09
CA ALA A 306 -8.46 16.49 -18.64
C ALA A 306 -9.01 15.28 -17.88
N VAL A 307 -8.77 14.05 -18.37
CA VAL A 307 -9.11 12.79 -17.67
C VAL A 307 -8.37 12.71 -16.33
N ALA A 308 -7.06 12.99 -16.30
CA ALA A 308 -6.30 13.03 -15.06
C ALA A 308 -6.85 14.04 -14.03
N ALA A 309 -7.31 15.21 -14.51
CA ALA A 309 -7.90 16.22 -13.66
C ALA A 309 -9.27 15.78 -13.10
N ALA A 310 -10.06 15.04 -13.86
CA ALA A 310 -11.32 14.45 -13.40
C ALA A 310 -11.08 13.36 -12.36
N GLY A 311 -10.18 12.43 -12.61
CA GLY A 311 -9.79 11.38 -11.64
C GLY A 311 -9.23 11.96 -10.34
N HIS A 312 -8.42 13.01 -10.43
CA HIS A 312 -7.95 13.71 -9.24
C HIS A 312 -9.10 14.25 -8.39
N ARG A 313 -10.05 14.97 -8.97
CA ARG A 313 -11.22 15.48 -8.25
C ARG A 313 -12.02 14.35 -7.62
N ARG A 314 -12.28 13.28 -8.37
CA ARG A 314 -13.02 12.12 -7.90
C ARG A 314 -12.40 11.51 -6.62
N ILE A 315 -11.08 11.33 -6.60
CA ILE A 315 -10.38 10.72 -5.46
C ILE A 315 -10.25 11.70 -4.29
N VAL A 316 -9.94 12.97 -4.54
CA VAL A 316 -9.71 13.95 -3.46
C VAL A 316 -11.02 14.30 -2.75
N GLU A 317 -12.12 14.41 -3.49
CA GLU A 317 -13.45 14.73 -2.95
C GLU A 317 -14.18 13.48 -2.41
N GLY A 318 -13.73 12.28 -2.78
CA GLY A 318 -14.41 11.01 -2.47
C GLY A 318 -14.16 10.44 -1.06
N GLY A 319 -13.43 11.13 -0.17
CA GLY A 319 -13.19 10.62 1.19
C GLY A 319 -12.25 9.42 1.23
N HIS A 320 -11.13 9.47 0.52
CA HIS A 320 -10.19 8.35 0.40
C HIS A 320 -8.85 8.57 1.11
N ARG A 321 -8.81 9.43 2.13
CA ARG A 321 -7.62 9.68 2.95
C ARG A 321 -7.50 8.65 4.07
N TYR A 322 -6.32 8.49 4.64
CA TYR A 322 -6.13 7.60 5.79
C TYR A 322 -6.96 8.00 7.02
N VAL A 323 -7.27 9.28 7.22
CA VAL A 323 -8.20 9.72 8.28
C VAL A 323 -9.63 9.19 8.06
N ASP A 324 -10.05 9.08 6.81
CA ASP A 324 -11.37 8.54 6.47
C ASP A 324 -11.39 7.02 6.76
N ARG A 325 -10.31 6.29 6.45
CA ARG A 325 -10.12 4.86 6.80
C ARG A 325 -10.06 4.64 8.31
N ALA A 326 -9.37 5.50 9.05
CA ALA A 326 -9.34 5.43 10.51
C ALA A 326 -10.76 5.49 11.11
N ARG A 327 -11.60 6.40 10.60
CA ARG A 327 -13.02 6.51 11.02
C ARG A 327 -13.84 5.28 10.64
N GLU A 328 -13.67 4.75 9.41
CA GLU A 328 -14.33 3.53 8.95
C GLU A 328 -13.99 2.32 9.84
N ILE A 329 -12.71 2.15 10.20
CA ILE A 329 -12.25 1.08 11.08
C ILE A 329 -12.88 1.20 12.48
N LEU A 330 -12.88 2.39 13.05
CA LEU A 330 -13.45 2.60 14.38
C LEU A 330 -14.96 2.40 14.39
N ALA A 331 -15.68 2.87 13.37
CA ALA A 331 -17.10 2.62 13.23
C ALA A 331 -17.41 1.11 13.10
N ALA A 332 -16.60 0.36 12.35
CA ALA A 332 -16.73 -1.10 12.26
C ALA A 332 -16.48 -1.79 13.61
N LEU A 333 -15.46 -1.34 14.37
CA LEU A 333 -15.16 -1.86 15.70
C LEU A 333 -16.32 -1.60 16.70
N GLU A 334 -16.93 -0.43 16.64
CA GLU A 334 -18.08 -0.07 17.49
C GLU A 334 -19.35 -0.85 17.12
N ALA A 335 -19.56 -1.11 15.83
CA ALA A 335 -20.70 -1.89 15.35
C ALA A 335 -20.58 -3.40 15.68
N GLY A 336 -19.40 -3.89 16.06
CA GLY A 336 -19.14 -5.32 16.25
C GLY A 336 -19.19 -6.09 14.93
N ALA A 337 -18.75 -5.49 13.87
CA ALA A 337 -18.93 -5.87 12.46
C ALA A 337 -18.48 -7.29 12.14
#